data_11857df9fd06c2bebb3ba3315408a8cf
#
_entry.id   11857df9fd06c2bebb3ba3315408a8cf
#
_cell.length_a   1.000
_cell.length_b   1.000
_cell.length_c   1.000
_cell.angle_alpha   90.00
_cell.angle_beta   90.00
_cell.angle_gamma   90.00
#
_symmetry.space_group_name_H-M   'P 1'
#
loop_
_entity.id
_entity.type
_entity.pdbx_description
1 polymer ?
#
loop_
_entity_poly.entity_id
_entity_poly.type
_entity_poly.pdbx_seq_one_letter_code
_entity_poly.pdbx_strand_id
1 'polypeptide(L)'
;HCMQALGPGLRVVHPVWGSPTVHVPGASSQTTLFVERAMPRCVIVNRKGQRFVNEAVAYPDVVTAMYADEARGNGAVPAWFIFDAQFRKKYPAGLFLPGQMQPDSALPKDWLDKVYYRADSLAALAAKIGVDAQGLAATIERFNAHAVKGEDPDFHKGETAIDRYYSDPQNHPNPCLGPLTDGPFYAIRLDPGEIGTKGGLLTDPQARVLREDGSVIEGLYATGNTSAAVMGKTYAGAGSTLGPAMTFGYLAARDLARQPVAVTA
;
A
#
# COMPACT_ATOMS: atom_id res chain seq x y z
N HIS A 1 2.23 -26.36 14.19
CA HIS A 1 2.93 -27.52 14.79
C HIS A 1 2.76 -28.81 13.95
N CYS A 2 1.55 -29.19 13.50
CA CYS A 2 1.40 -30.40 12.67
C CYS A 2 2.15 -30.34 11.34
N MET A 3 2.22 -29.16 10.73
CA MET A 3 2.93 -28.97 9.45
C MET A 3 4.45 -29.09 9.59
N GLN A 4 5.03 -28.66 10.71
CA GLN A 4 6.47 -28.78 10.95
C GLN A 4 6.94 -30.23 11.02
N ALA A 5 6.11 -31.14 11.52
CA ALA A 5 6.44 -32.56 11.58
C ALA A 5 6.59 -33.24 10.21
N LEU A 6 5.97 -32.69 9.17
CA LEU A 6 6.04 -33.23 7.81
C LEU A 6 7.23 -32.72 6.99
N GLY A 7 8.00 -31.75 7.51
CA GLY A 7 9.17 -31.17 6.87
C GLY A 7 8.87 -30.46 5.55
N PRO A 8 7.80 -29.63 5.45
CA PRO A 8 7.53 -28.93 4.21
C PRO A 8 8.60 -27.86 3.94
N GLY A 9 8.94 -27.70 2.67
CA GLY A 9 9.76 -26.59 2.21
C GLY A 9 9.02 -25.28 2.37
N LEU A 10 9.71 -24.27 2.88
CA LEU A 10 9.17 -22.90 3.07
C LEU A 10 9.98 -21.93 2.22
N ARG A 11 9.27 -21.03 1.57
CA ARG A 11 9.88 -19.85 0.94
C ARG A 11 9.50 -18.60 1.72
N VAL A 12 10.50 -17.96 2.28
CA VAL A 12 10.32 -16.61 2.80
C VAL A 12 10.42 -15.63 1.64
N VAL A 13 9.34 -14.89 1.40
CA VAL A 13 9.29 -13.86 0.36
C VAL A 13 9.15 -12.51 1.04
N HIS A 14 10.16 -11.67 0.93
CA HIS A 14 10.07 -10.26 1.24
C HIS A 14 9.91 -9.47 -0.06
N PRO A 15 9.01 -8.49 -0.13
CA PRO A 15 8.08 -7.98 0.89
C PRO A 15 6.82 -8.86 1.08
N VAL A 16 6.04 -8.56 2.11
CA VAL A 16 4.66 -9.05 2.32
C VAL A 16 3.68 -8.37 1.36
N TRP A 17 2.39 -8.71 1.40
CA TRP A 17 1.33 -7.88 0.80
C TRP A 17 1.14 -6.63 1.67
N GLY A 18 2.19 -5.80 1.72
CA GLY A 18 2.21 -4.59 2.50
C GLY A 18 1.22 -3.57 1.97
N SER A 19 0.60 -2.78 2.85
CA SER A 19 -0.24 -1.65 2.46
C SER A 19 -0.08 -0.53 3.49
N PRO A 20 0.09 0.73 3.06
CA PRO A 20 0.10 1.83 4.00
C PRO A 20 -1.28 1.93 4.67
N THR A 21 -1.30 2.03 5.99
CA THR A 21 -2.52 2.06 6.79
C THR A 21 -2.66 3.38 7.52
N VAL A 22 -3.91 3.81 7.69
CA VAL A 22 -4.28 4.95 8.52
C VAL A 22 -4.54 4.48 9.94
N HIS A 23 -3.86 5.07 10.89
CA HIS A 23 -4.05 4.77 12.30
C HIS A 23 -5.33 5.40 12.84
N VAL A 24 -6.22 4.56 13.37
CA VAL A 24 -7.43 5.00 14.07
C VAL A 24 -7.36 4.50 15.50
N PRO A 25 -7.24 5.40 16.50
CA PRO A 25 -7.16 5.00 17.90
C PRO A 25 -8.39 4.19 18.31
N GLY A 26 -8.16 3.04 18.96
CA GLY A 26 -9.24 2.16 19.45
C GLY A 26 -9.92 1.29 18.41
N ALA A 27 -9.55 1.40 17.13
CA ALA A 27 -10.06 0.50 16.11
C ALA A 27 -9.44 -0.91 16.21
N SER A 28 -10.24 -1.94 16.02
CA SER A 28 -9.78 -3.33 16.02
C SER A 28 -8.94 -3.70 14.81
N SER A 29 -9.05 -2.93 13.72
CA SER A 29 -8.25 -3.05 12.50
C SER A 29 -7.94 -1.68 11.91
N GLN A 30 -6.82 -1.56 11.19
CA GLN A 30 -6.44 -0.33 10.51
C GLN A 30 -7.05 -0.28 9.11
N THR A 31 -7.34 0.94 8.63
CA THR A 31 -7.82 1.15 7.26
C THR A 31 -6.65 1.36 6.32
N THR A 32 -6.65 0.64 5.21
CA THR A 32 -5.62 0.78 4.18
C THR A 32 -5.86 2.00 3.29
N LEU A 33 -4.77 2.67 2.90
CA LEU A 33 -4.79 3.76 1.92
C LEU A 33 -4.37 3.20 0.55
N PHE A 34 -5.34 2.78 -0.27
CA PHE A 34 -5.05 2.08 -1.53
C PHE A 34 -4.84 3.01 -2.73
N VAL A 35 -5.90 3.69 -3.14
CA VAL A 35 -5.98 4.35 -4.46
C VAL A 35 -5.83 5.87 -4.36
N GLU A 36 -6.16 6.45 -3.24
CA GLU A 36 -6.21 7.89 -2.99
C GLU A 36 -4.87 8.58 -3.23
N ARG A 37 -3.79 7.80 -3.06
CA ARG A 37 -2.40 8.23 -3.25
C ARG A 37 -2.07 8.58 -4.71
N ALA A 38 -2.81 7.99 -5.66
CA ALA A 38 -2.66 8.28 -7.09
C ALA A 38 -3.34 9.58 -7.52
N MET A 39 -4.21 10.15 -6.67
CA MET A 39 -4.90 11.41 -6.98
C MET A 39 -3.90 12.59 -7.01
N PRO A 40 -4.21 13.65 -7.79
CA PRO A 40 -3.40 14.85 -7.79
C PRO A 40 -3.47 15.61 -6.46
N ARG A 41 -2.52 16.53 -6.22
CA ARG A 41 -2.48 17.43 -5.06
C ARG A 41 -2.22 16.73 -3.72
N CYS A 42 -1.45 15.65 -3.75
CA CYS A 42 -0.99 14.95 -2.56
C CYS A 42 0.44 14.44 -2.71
N VAL A 43 1.12 14.31 -1.57
CA VAL A 43 2.46 13.72 -1.45
C VAL A 43 2.55 12.85 -0.19
N ILE A 44 3.50 11.91 -0.19
CA ILE A 44 3.89 11.17 1.02
C ILE A 44 5.31 11.61 1.41
N VAL A 45 5.48 12.01 2.66
CA VAL A 45 6.77 12.48 3.17
C VAL A 45 7.18 11.73 4.44
N ASN A 46 8.50 11.67 4.66
CA ASN A 46 9.13 11.19 5.88
C ASN A 46 9.23 12.30 6.94
N ARG A 47 9.85 12.02 8.09
CA ARG A 47 10.04 12.99 9.18
C ARG A 47 10.90 14.19 8.78
N LYS A 48 11.78 14.05 7.78
CA LYS A 48 12.55 15.14 7.22
C LYS A 48 11.77 16.02 6.23
N GLY A 49 10.46 15.75 6.04
CA GLY A 49 9.63 16.47 5.10
C GLY A 49 9.92 16.13 3.63
N GLN A 50 10.62 15.05 3.35
CA GLN A 50 11.06 14.65 2.02
C GLN A 50 10.17 13.53 1.46
N ARG A 51 9.82 13.63 0.17
CA ARG A 51 9.24 12.51 -0.58
C ARG A 51 10.30 11.41 -0.71
N PHE A 52 9.88 10.17 -0.71
CA PHE A 52 10.76 9.01 -0.81
C PHE A 52 10.22 7.92 -1.74
N VAL A 53 9.06 8.16 -2.36
CA VAL A 53 8.37 7.18 -3.22
C VAL A 53 7.46 7.90 -4.21
N ASN A 54 7.20 7.28 -5.35
CA ASN A 54 6.04 7.61 -6.17
C ASN A 54 4.77 7.18 -5.42
N GLU A 55 3.93 8.11 -5.06
CA GLU A 55 2.72 7.84 -4.27
C GLU A 55 1.71 6.95 -5.02
N ALA A 56 1.74 6.97 -6.35
CA ALA A 56 0.80 6.22 -7.20
C ALA A 56 1.20 4.76 -7.45
N VAL A 57 2.42 4.33 -7.08
CA VAL A 57 2.83 2.93 -7.25
C VAL A 57 1.95 1.97 -6.45
N ALA A 58 2.07 0.69 -6.75
CA ALA A 58 1.37 -0.36 -6.00
C ALA A 58 1.64 -0.25 -4.49
N TYR A 59 0.62 -0.50 -3.69
CA TYR A 59 0.69 -0.34 -2.24
C TYR A 59 1.81 -1.16 -1.55
N PRO A 60 2.20 -2.38 -2.01
CA PRO A 60 3.33 -3.08 -1.43
C PRO A 60 4.67 -2.36 -1.66
N ASP A 61 4.80 -1.65 -2.78
CA ASP A 61 6.02 -0.90 -3.10
C ASP A 61 6.15 0.33 -2.20
N VAL A 62 5.04 0.96 -1.82
CA VAL A 62 5.05 2.07 -0.85
C VAL A 62 5.56 1.60 0.51
N VAL A 63 5.06 0.47 1.02
CA VAL A 63 5.53 -0.10 2.30
C VAL A 63 7.00 -0.51 2.23
N THR A 64 7.43 -1.08 1.11
CA THR A 64 8.84 -1.38 0.87
C THR A 64 9.71 -0.13 0.91
N ALA A 65 9.24 0.96 0.27
CA ALA A 65 9.94 2.24 0.29
C ALA A 65 9.97 2.88 1.69
N MET A 66 8.87 2.75 2.48
CA MET A 66 8.84 3.20 3.88
C MET A 66 9.94 2.54 4.70
N TYR A 67 10.05 1.21 4.66
CA TYR A 67 11.10 0.49 5.38
C TYR A 67 12.51 0.80 4.86
N ALA A 68 12.68 0.95 3.55
CA ALA A 68 13.96 1.30 2.96
C ALA A 68 14.43 2.70 3.38
N ASP A 69 13.52 3.67 3.44
CA ASP A 69 13.83 5.04 3.85
C ASP A 69 14.05 5.14 5.37
N GLU A 70 13.29 4.38 6.17
CA GLU A 70 13.52 4.23 7.61
C GLU A 70 14.91 3.66 7.91
N ALA A 71 15.33 2.61 7.19
CA ALA A 71 16.65 2.00 7.34
C ALA A 71 17.81 2.96 7.00
N ARG A 72 17.55 4.00 6.19
CA ARG A 72 18.50 5.11 5.93
C ARG A 72 18.51 6.17 7.01
N GLY A 73 17.69 6.05 8.05
CA GLY A 73 17.58 7.03 9.12
C GLY A 73 16.80 8.31 8.77
N ASN A 74 15.92 8.25 7.77
CA ASN A 74 15.14 9.39 7.34
C ASN A 74 13.79 9.53 8.05
N GLY A 75 13.32 8.47 8.73
CA GLY A 75 12.10 8.49 9.54
C GLY A 75 10.82 8.41 8.70
N ALA A 76 10.72 7.40 7.83
CA ALA A 76 9.53 7.11 7.04
C ALA A 76 8.54 6.17 7.74
N VAL A 77 8.82 5.74 8.97
CA VAL A 77 7.91 4.97 9.81
C VAL A 77 7.72 5.70 11.14
N PRO A 78 6.57 6.38 11.32
CA PRO A 78 5.48 6.60 10.36
C PRO A 78 5.84 7.61 9.27
N ALA A 79 5.18 7.49 8.10
CA ALA A 79 5.16 8.51 7.06
C ALA A 79 3.91 9.40 7.20
N TRP A 80 3.85 10.46 6.38
CA TRP A 80 2.75 11.40 6.38
C TRP A 80 2.19 11.59 4.97
N PHE A 81 0.90 11.34 4.80
CA PHE A 81 0.15 11.66 3.59
C PHE A 81 -0.36 13.09 3.71
N ILE A 82 0.18 13.99 2.89
CA ILE A 82 -0.12 15.43 2.92
C ILE A 82 -0.89 15.81 1.68
N PHE A 83 -1.95 16.58 1.86
CA PHE A 83 -2.80 17.08 0.78
C PHE A 83 -3.41 18.43 1.14
N ASP A 84 -3.96 19.12 0.14
CA ASP A 84 -4.55 20.46 0.29
C ASP A 84 -6.08 20.46 0.31
N ALA A 85 -6.67 21.65 0.45
CA ALA A 85 -8.12 21.83 0.52
C ALA A 85 -8.84 21.37 -0.76
N GLN A 86 -8.23 21.50 -1.93
CA GLN A 86 -8.84 21.06 -3.18
C GLN A 86 -8.89 19.52 -3.27
N PHE A 87 -7.80 18.85 -2.84
CA PHE A 87 -7.81 17.40 -2.67
C PHE A 87 -8.92 16.98 -1.71
N ARG A 88 -8.94 17.58 -0.50
CA ARG A 88 -9.94 17.27 0.53
C ARG A 88 -11.38 17.45 0.05
N LYS A 89 -11.61 18.47 -0.78
CA LYS A 89 -12.93 18.74 -1.35
C LYS A 89 -13.37 17.65 -2.33
N LYS A 90 -12.46 17.20 -3.20
CA LYS A 90 -12.79 16.39 -4.39
C LYS A 90 -12.59 14.88 -4.19
N TYR A 91 -11.58 14.47 -3.41
CA TYR A 91 -11.16 13.08 -3.31
C TYR A 91 -11.34 12.50 -1.92
N PRO A 92 -11.50 11.16 -1.80
CA PRO A 92 -11.46 10.48 -0.52
C PRO A 92 -10.03 10.47 0.04
N ALA A 93 -9.89 10.27 1.36
CA ALA A 93 -8.61 10.12 2.02
C ALA A 93 -8.73 9.10 3.17
N GLY A 94 -8.45 7.85 2.88
CA GLY A 94 -8.61 6.75 3.84
C GLY A 94 -10.07 6.62 4.32
N LEU A 95 -10.33 7.06 5.55
CA LEU A 95 -11.66 7.00 6.15
C LEU A 95 -12.59 8.16 5.75
N PHE A 96 -12.05 9.16 5.07
CA PHE A 96 -12.82 10.34 4.72
C PHE A 96 -13.43 10.22 3.34
N LEU A 97 -14.72 10.44 3.24
CA LEU A 97 -15.37 10.72 1.95
C LEU A 97 -14.92 12.11 1.45
N PRO A 98 -15.04 12.39 0.13
CA PRO A 98 -14.78 13.74 -0.38
C PRO A 98 -15.50 14.82 0.42
N GLY A 99 -14.84 15.95 0.68
CA GLY A 99 -15.37 17.03 1.51
C GLY A 99 -16.69 17.62 1.02
N GLN A 100 -16.99 17.49 -0.28
CA GLN A 100 -18.30 17.84 -0.85
C GLN A 100 -19.43 16.94 -0.31
N MET A 101 -19.13 15.70 0.06
CA MET A 101 -20.09 14.73 0.62
C MET A 101 -20.04 14.69 2.13
N GLN A 102 -18.84 14.84 2.72
CA GLN A 102 -18.58 14.78 4.14
C GLN A 102 -17.65 15.94 4.54
N PRO A 103 -18.18 17.13 4.83
CA PRO A 103 -17.36 18.26 5.28
C PRO A 103 -16.68 17.96 6.63
N ASP A 104 -15.61 18.69 6.96
CA ASP A 104 -14.86 18.49 8.22
C ASP A 104 -15.75 18.59 9.47
N SER A 105 -16.80 19.42 9.41
CA SER A 105 -17.78 19.56 10.50
C SER A 105 -18.62 18.29 10.75
N ALA A 106 -18.68 17.38 9.78
CA ALA A 106 -19.38 16.09 9.88
C ALA A 106 -18.46 14.94 10.32
N LEU A 107 -17.14 15.19 10.46
CA LEU A 107 -16.20 14.22 10.99
C LEU A 107 -16.33 14.10 12.52
N PRO A 108 -16.00 12.94 13.12
CA PRO A 108 -15.91 12.81 14.57
C PRO A 108 -14.96 13.87 15.15
N LYS A 109 -15.43 14.60 16.16
CA LYS A 109 -14.68 15.73 16.74
C LYS A 109 -13.34 15.33 17.35
N ASP A 110 -13.24 14.11 17.82
CA ASP A 110 -12.03 13.55 18.42
C ASP A 110 -11.01 13.02 17.39
N TRP A 111 -11.31 13.08 16.08
CA TRP A 111 -10.38 12.70 15.02
C TRP A 111 -9.37 13.80 14.67
N LEU A 112 -9.73 15.06 14.87
CA LEU A 112 -8.81 16.17 14.68
C LEU A 112 -7.61 16.05 15.64
N ASP A 113 -6.41 16.19 15.09
CA ASP A 113 -5.12 16.05 15.77
C ASP A 113 -4.87 14.64 16.38
N LYS A 114 -5.65 13.63 15.91
CA LYS A 114 -5.43 12.21 16.25
C LYS A 114 -5.43 11.30 15.02
N VAL A 115 -6.42 11.42 14.14
CA VAL A 115 -6.56 10.66 12.90
C VAL A 115 -6.10 11.49 11.72
N TYR A 116 -6.48 12.76 11.71
CA TYR A 116 -6.01 13.74 10.74
C TYR A 116 -5.58 15.04 11.42
N TYR A 117 -4.69 15.75 10.76
CA TYR A 117 -4.19 17.03 11.20
C TYR A 117 -4.55 18.08 10.16
N ARG A 118 -4.87 19.27 10.60
CA ARG A 118 -5.26 20.40 9.75
C ARG A 118 -4.58 21.66 10.21
N ALA A 119 -4.06 22.44 9.26
CA ALA A 119 -3.48 23.75 9.53
C ALA A 119 -3.63 24.68 8.31
N ASP A 120 -3.60 25.98 8.54
CA ASP A 120 -3.79 26.98 7.48
C ASP A 120 -2.50 27.21 6.65
N SER A 121 -1.36 26.72 7.12
CA SER A 121 -0.09 26.76 6.40
C SER A 121 0.68 25.44 6.55
N LEU A 122 1.57 25.16 5.57
CA LEU A 122 2.47 24.01 5.61
C LEU A 122 3.40 24.04 6.83
N ALA A 123 3.91 25.21 7.22
CA ALA A 123 4.76 25.35 8.39
C ALA A 123 4.03 25.00 9.69
N ALA A 124 2.78 25.46 9.83
CA ALA A 124 1.96 25.12 10.98
C ALA A 124 1.57 23.63 10.99
N LEU A 125 1.32 23.04 9.81
CA LEU A 125 1.07 21.60 9.69
C LEU A 125 2.31 20.80 10.09
N ALA A 126 3.48 21.14 9.58
CA ALA A 126 4.74 20.48 9.90
C ALA A 126 5.02 20.49 11.40
N ALA A 127 4.79 21.62 12.08
CA ALA A 127 4.94 21.74 13.52
C ALA A 127 3.97 20.80 14.28
N LYS A 128 2.71 20.69 13.84
CA LYS A 128 1.72 19.80 14.44
C LYS A 128 2.09 18.32 14.35
N ILE A 129 2.67 17.90 13.21
CA ILE A 129 2.97 16.50 12.93
C ILE A 129 4.42 16.10 13.23
N GLY A 130 5.26 17.04 13.70
CA GLY A 130 6.64 16.78 14.05
C GLY A 130 7.54 16.48 12.84
N VAL A 131 7.24 17.08 11.69
CA VAL A 131 8.02 17.01 10.45
C VAL A 131 8.90 18.24 10.30
N ASP A 132 10.06 18.10 9.70
CA ASP A 132 10.93 19.24 9.39
C ASP A 132 10.21 20.22 8.44
N ALA A 133 9.96 21.44 8.94
CA ALA A 133 9.22 22.45 8.20
C ALA A 133 9.97 22.97 6.99
N GLN A 134 11.30 23.06 7.06
CA GLN A 134 12.13 23.53 5.93
C GLN A 134 12.19 22.46 4.84
N GLY A 135 12.39 21.19 5.22
CA GLY A 135 12.37 20.07 4.30
C GLY A 135 11.01 19.91 3.62
N LEU A 136 9.91 20.07 4.37
CA LEU A 136 8.57 20.02 3.80
C LEU A 136 8.32 21.18 2.81
N ALA A 137 8.69 22.41 3.17
CA ALA A 137 8.53 23.56 2.29
C ALA A 137 9.31 23.40 0.98
N ALA A 138 10.58 23.00 1.05
CA ALA A 138 11.40 22.74 -0.13
C ALA A 138 10.83 21.61 -1.01
N THR A 139 10.32 20.53 -0.38
CA THR A 139 9.69 19.42 -1.09
C THR A 139 8.44 19.87 -1.84
N ILE A 140 7.56 20.62 -1.19
CA ILE A 140 6.31 21.10 -1.82
C ILE A 140 6.61 22.13 -2.91
N GLU A 141 7.54 23.04 -2.70
CA GLU A 141 7.96 24.01 -3.72
C GLU A 141 8.47 23.29 -4.98
N ARG A 142 9.39 22.34 -4.81
CA ARG A 142 9.93 21.54 -5.92
C ARG A 142 8.85 20.71 -6.60
N PHE A 143 8.01 20.02 -5.84
CA PHE A 143 6.89 19.25 -6.38
C PHE A 143 5.95 20.13 -7.20
N ASN A 144 5.52 21.28 -6.66
CA ASN A 144 4.63 22.21 -7.32
C ASN A 144 5.18 22.75 -8.64
N ALA A 145 6.50 23.10 -8.66
CA ALA A 145 7.15 23.61 -9.86
C ALA A 145 7.13 22.62 -11.05
N HIS A 146 7.10 21.32 -10.77
CA HIS A 146 6.99 20.27 -11.77
C HIS A 146 5.55 19.83 -12.03
N ALA A 147 4.73 19.72 -10.99
CA ALA A 147 3.35 19.27 -11.08
C ALA A 147 2.49 20.15 -12.00
N VAL A 148 2.73 21.46 -12.05
CA VAL A 148 2.04 22.39 -12.99
C VAL A 148 2.35 22.07 -14.45
N LYS A 149 3.48 21.45 -14.73
CA LYS A 149 3.89 21.00 -16.07
C LYS A 149 3.43 19.58 -16.38
N GLY A 150 2.90 18.87 -15.37
CA GLY A 150 2.52 17.47 -15.48
C GLY A 150 3.68 16.48 -15.40
N GLU A 151 4.81 16.90 -14.80
CA GLU A 151 6.04 16.13 -14.71
C GLU A 151 6.38 15.82 -13.24
N ASP A 152 7.01 14.68 -13.00
CA ASP A 152 7.61 14.31 -11.71
C ASP A 152 8.99 13.70 -11.92
N PRO A 153 10.03 14.53 -12.09
CA PRO A 153 11.38 14.03 -12.36
C PRO A 153 12.02 13.30 -11.19
N ASP A 154 11.43 13.39 -9.99
CA ASP A 154 11.99 12.77 -8.78
C ASP A 154 11.53 11.30 -8.63
N PHE A 155 10.27 11.01 -8.93
CA PHE A 155 9.68 9.69 -8.71
C PHE A 155 8.81 9.18 -9.88
N HIS A 156 8.69 9.93 -10.96
CA HIS A 156 7.98 9.54 -12.18
C HIS A 156 6.48 9.26 -11.97
N LYS A 157 5.85 9.95 -10.99
CA LYS A 157 4.42 9.80 -10.69
C LYS A 157 3.56 10.18 -11.90
N GLY A 158 2.66 9.27 -12.27
CA GLY A 158 1.75 9.46 -13.39
C GLY A 158 2.32 9.10 -14.77
N GLU A 159 3.51 8.47 -14.84
CA GLU A 159 4.10 8.02 -16.09
C GLU A 159 3.64 6.61 -16.49
N THR A 160 3.36 5.73 -15.50
CA THR A 160 2.96 4.35 -15.77
C THR A 160 1.44 4.19 -15.92
N ALA A 161 1.02 3.09 -16.56
CA ALA A 161 -0.40 2.77 -16.70
C ALA A 161 -1.06 2.50 -15.33
N ILE A 162 -0.34 1.92 -14.38
CA ILE A 162 -0.87 1.64 -13.05
C ILE A 162 -1.08 2.91 -12.23
N ASP A 163 -0.19 3.89 -12.37
CA ASP A 163 -0.34 5.19 -11.72
C ASP A 163 -1.62 5.89 -12.17
N ARG A 164 -1.85 5.86 -13.49
CA ARG A 164 -3.00 6.52 -14.12
C ARG A 164 -4.31 5.78 -13.92
N TYR A 165 -4.26 4.48 -13.64
CA TYR A 165 -5.47 3.67 -13.49
C TYR A 165 -6.38 4.13 -12.34
N TYR A 166 -5.77 4.55 -11.22
CA TYR A 166 -6.50 5.01 -10.04
C TYR A 166 -6.55 6.55 -9.90
N SER A 167 -6.03 7.27 -10.88
CA SER A 167 -5.94 8.73 -10.87
C SER A 167 -7.23 9.42 -11.31
N ASP A 168 -7.21 10.75 -11.40
CA ASP A 168 -8.31 11.53 -11.93
C ASP A 168 -8.10 11.84 -13.42
N PRO A 169 -8.79 11.15 -14.33
CA PRO A 169 -8.62 11.37 -15.77
C PRO A 169 -9.03 12.78 -16.25
N GLN A 170 -9.76 13.54 -15.43
CA GLN A 170 -10.15 14.91 -15.74
C GLN A 170 -9.10 15.94 -15.30
N ASN A 171 -8.09 15.53 -14.55
CA ASN A 171 -7.01 16.43 -14.14
C ASN A 171 -5.93 16.50 -15.22
N HIS A 172 -5.61 17.70 -15.67
CA HIS A 172 -4.63 17.96 -16.72
C HIS A 172 -3.51 18.89 -16.23
N PRO A 173 -2.29 18.76 -16.78
CA PRO A 173 -1.85 17.90 -17.89
C PRO A 173 -1.57 16.43 -17.50
N ASN A 174 -1.43 16.10 -16.21
CA ASN A 174 -1.19 14.74 -15.73
C ASN A 174 -2.27 14.35 -14.72
N PRO A 175 -2.93 13.20 -14.89
CA PRO A 175 -4.04 12.80 -14.03
C PRO A 175 -3.65 12.53 -12.56
N CYS A 176 -2.33 12.33 -12.28
CA CYS A 176 -1.80 12.05 -10.94
C CYS A 176 -1.18 13.27 -10.26
N LEU A 177 -0.96 14.37 -10.99
CA LEU A 177 -0.18 15.52 -10.52
C LEU A 177 -1.00 16.80 -10.47
N GLY A 178 -0.88 17.52 -9.38
CA GLY A 178 -1.43 18.85 -9.21
C GLY A 178 -0.74 19.57 -8.05
N PRO A 179 -0.51 20.88 -8.15
CA PRO A 179 0.21 21.62 -7.12
C PRO A 179 -0.61 21.70 -5.82
N LEU A 180 0.06 21.55 -4.68
CA LEU A 180 -0.49 21.75 -3.35
C LEU A 180 -0.34 23.22 -2.97
N THR A 181 -1.37 24.02 -3.23
CA THR A 181 -1.31 25.50 -3.05
C THR A 181 -2.41 26.03 -2.16
N ASP A 182 -3.51 25.30 -2.00
CA ASP A 182 -4.74 25.84 -1.42
C ASP A 182 -4.93 25.35 0.02
N GLY A 183 -4.63 26.20 0.99
CA GLY A 183 -4.94 25.92 2.40
C GLY A 183 -6.45 25.86 2.66
N PRO A 184 -6.88 25.25 3.77
CA PRO A 184 -6.04 24.55 4.74
C PRO A 184 -5.38 23.29 4.16
N PHE A 185 -4.23 22.95 4.74
CA PHE A 185 -3.49 21.73 4.44
C PHE A 185 -3.82 20.65 5.48
N TYR A 186 -3.78 19.42 5.03
CA TYR A 186 -4.12 18.24 5.83
C TYR A 186 -2.98 17.24 5.84
N ALA A 187 -2.87 16.48 6.92
CA ALA A 187 -1.97 15.36 7.02
C ALA A 187 -2.68 14.16 7.68
N ILE A 188 -2.38 12.96 7.18
CA ILE A 188 -2.79 11.70 7.78
C ILE A 188 -1.54 10.89 8.02
N ARG A 189 -1.42 10.32 9.23
CA ARG A 189 -0.34 9.41 9.58
C ARG A 189 -0.51 8.09 8.86
N LEU A 190 0.56 7.62 8.23
CA LEU A 190 0.65 6.33 7.57
C LEU A 190 1.61 5.41 8.31
N ASP A 191 1.11 4.26 8.72
CA ASP A 191 1.92 3.17 9.26
C ASP A 191 2.06 2.04 8.22
N PRO A 192 3.17 1.31 8.19
CA PRO A 192 3.29 0.14 7.34
C PRO A 192 2.41 -0.98 7.90
N GLY A 193 1.37 -1.32 7.18
CA GLY A 193 0.48 -2.45 7.47
C GLY A 193 0.65 -3.58 6.45
N GLU A 194 -0.12 -4.64 6.64
CA GLU A 194 -0.17 -5.76 5.70
C GLU A 194 -1.59 -6.31 5.56
N ILE A 195 -1.87 -6.89 4.40
CA ILE A 195 -3.13 -7.57 4.10
C ILE A 195 -2.94 -9.08 3.90
N GLY A 196 -1.72 -9.57 4.11
CA GLY A 196 -1.37 -10.98 4.03
C GLY A 196 0.11 -11.21 3.73
N THR A 197 0.51 -12.48 3.77
CA THR A 197 1.88 -12.91 3.51
C THR A 197 2.07 -13.30 2.05
N LYS A 198 3.29 -13.08 1.52
CA LYS A 198 3.74 -13.63 0.23
C LYS A 198 4.56 -14.90 0.40
N GLY A 199 5.18 -15.09 1.55
CA GLY A 199 5.84 -16.33 1.92
C GLY A 199 4.85 -17.43 2.22
N GLY A 200 5.29 -18.69 2.13
CA GLY A 200 4.44 -19.85 2.41
C GLY A 200 5.07 -21.15 2.00
N LEU A 201 4.25 -22.19 1.94
CA LEU A 201 4.66 -23.52 1.56
C LEU A 201 5.10 -23.58 0.09
N LEU A 202 6.20 -24.25 -0.17
CA LEU A 202 6.60 -24.56 -1.55
C LEU A 202 5.62 -25.55 -2.16
N THR A 203 5.16 -25.26 -3.37
CA THR A 203 4.25 -26.14 -4.11
C THR A 203 4.72 -26.32 -5.53
N ASP A 204 4.35 -27.44 -6.13
CA ASP A 204 4.48 -27.70 -7.54
C ASP A 204 3.32 -27.08 -8.37
N PRO A 205 3.33 -27.23 -9.71
CA PRO A 205 2.25 -26.71 -10.55
C PRO A 205 0.86 -27.33 -10.30
N GLN A 206 0.76 -28.46 -9.63
CA GLN A 206 -0.48 -29.10 -9.19
C GLN A 206 -0.92 -28.67 -7.80
N ALA A 207 -0.18 -27.73 -7.19
CA ALA A 207 -0.37 -27.23 -5.82
C ALA A 207 -0.06 -28.28 -4.73
N ARG A 208 0.64 -29.36 -5.03
CA ARG A 208 1.12 -30.33 -4.05
C ARG A 208 2.28 -29.71 -3.26
N VAL A 209 2.26 -29.90 -1.94
CA VAL A 209 3.30 -29.35 -1.07
C VAL A 209 4.60 -30.15 -1.24
N LEU A 210 5.71 -29.40 -1.35
CA LEU A 210 7.04 -29.97 -1.48
C LEU A 210 7.83 -29.90 -0.17
N ARG A 211 8.72 -30.87 0.04
CA ARG A 211 9.78 -30.77 1.06
C ARG A 211 10.93 -29.89 0.56
N GLU A 212 11.88 -29.59 1.42
CA GLU A 212 13.07 -28.80 1.04
C GLU A 212 13.91 -29.46 -0.06
N ASP A 213 13.92 -30.78 -0.13
CA ASP A 213 14.61 -31.57 -1.18
C ASP A 213 13.84 -31.63 -2.50
N GLY A 214 12.66 -30.99 -2.58
CA GLY A 214 11.81 -30.98 -3.75
C GLY A 214 10.88 -32.20 -3.89
N SER A 215 10.93 -33.18 -2.99
CA SER A 215 10.00 -34.30 -2.98
C SER A 215 8.60 -33.89 -2.57
N VAL A 216 7.58 -34.53 -3.14
CA VAL A 216 6.17 -34.25 -2.83
C VAL A 216 5.79 -34.84 -1.46
N ILE A 217 5.03 -34.10 -0.68
CA ILE A 217 4.31 -34.63 0.50
C ILE A 217 2.97 -35.13 0.01
N GLU A 218 2.82 -36.45 -0.08
CA GLU A 218 1.61 -37.08 -0.59
C GLU A 218 0.34 -36.67 0.19
N GLY A 219 -0.71 -36.37 -0.55
CA GLY A 219 -2.01 -35.96 0.02
C GLY A 219 -2.07 -34.53 0.59
N LEU A 220 -0.99 -33.77 0.54
CA LEU A 220 -0.93 -32.41 1.05
C LEU A 220 -0.88 -31.38 -0.07
N TYR A 221 -1.83 -30.44 -0.05
CA TYR A 221 -1.97 -29.36 -1.02
C TYR A 221 -2.01 -28.00 -0.31
N ALA A 222 -1.52 -26.98 -0.98
CA ALA A 222 -1.61 -25.59 -0.50
C ALA A 222 -1.84 -24.61 -1.66
N THR A 223 -2.68 -23.60 -1.40
CA THR A 223 -2.99 -22.54 -2.37
C THR A 223 -3.24 -21.21 -1.66
N GLY A 224 -3.34 -20.13 -2.43
CA GLY A 224 -3.54 -18.78 -1.89
C GLY A 224 -2.36 -18.32 -1.04
N ASN A 225 -2.65 -17.53 0.00
CA ASN A 225 -1.59 -16.98 0.88
C ASN A 225 -0.92 -18.04 1.79
N THR A 226 -1.40 -19.28 1.80
CA THR A 226 -0.73 -20.40 2.49
C THR A 226 0.45 -20.93 1.69
N SER A 227 0.38 -20.85 0.36
CA SER A 227 1.49 -21.20 -0.53
C SER A 227 2.40 -19.99 -0.80
N ALA A 228 3.66 -20.25 -1.13
CA ALA A 228 4.58 -19.21 -1.58
C ALA A 228 4.05 -18.55 -2.85
N ALA A 229 3.92 -17.22 -2.83
CA ALA A 229 3.31 -16.48 -3.92
C ALA A 229 4.03 -16.68 -5.24
N VAL A 230 3.30 -17.10 -6.27
CA VAL A 230 3.81 -17.26 -7.64
C VAL A 230 4.33 -15.95 -8.22
N MET A 231 3.80 -14.80 -7.75
CA MET A 231 4.27 -13.45 -8.12
C MET A 231 5.64 -13.10 -7.54
N GLY A 232 6.18 -13.90 -6.60
CA GLY A 232 7.44 -13.60 -5.92
C GLY A 232 7.39 -12.25 -5.21
N LYS A 233 8.34 -11.36 -5.51
CA LYS A 233 8.43 -10.02 -4.90
C LYS A 233 7.50 -8.99 -5.55
N THR A 234 6.98 -9.26 -6.75
CA THR A 234 6.23 -8.28 -7.55
C THR A 234 4.74 -8.26 -7.21
N TYR A 235 4.07 -7.20 -7.66
CA TYR A 235 2.62 -7.06 -7.62
C TYR A 235 2.12 -6.81 -9.05
N ALA A 236 1.37 -7.75 -9.58
CA ALA A 236 0.88 -7.68 -10.96
C ALA A 236 -0.44 -6.89 -11.13
N GLY A 237 -0.99 -6.38 -10.03
CA GLY A 237 -2.25 -5.63 -10.03
C GLY A 237 -3.35 -6.33 -9.21
N ALA A 238 -4.55 -5.76 -9.26
CA ALA A 238 -5.73 -6.30 -8.60
C ALA A 238 -5.99 -7.76 -9.02
N GLY A 239 -6.29 -8.62 -8.05
CA GLY A 239 -6.47 -10.05 -8.30
C GLY A 239 -5.20 -10.90 -8.13
N SER A 240 -4.04 -10.31 -7.81
CA SER A 240 -2.77 -11.04 -7.62
C SER A 240 -2.78 -12.07 -6.50
N THR A 241 -3.75 -12.03 -5.60
CA THR A 241 -3.99 -13.07 -4.57
C THR A 241 -5.09 -14.03 -4.99
N LEU A 242 -6.24 -13.51 -5.44
CA LEU A 242 -7.41 -14.32 -5.81
C LEU A 242 -7.16 -15.16 -7.07
N GLY A 243 -6.53 -14.61 -8.10
CA GLY A 243 -6.23 -15.32 -9.33
C GLY A 243 -5.42 -16.60 -9.10
N PRO A 244 -4.23 -16.53 -8.49
CA PRO A 244 -3.47 -17.71 -8.12
C PRO A 244 -4.22 -18.66 -7.18
N ALA A 245 -4.92 -18.13 -6.15
CA ALA A 245 -5.66 -18.96 -5.22
C ALA A 245 -6.72 -19.83 -5.91
N MET A 246 -7.50 -19.25 -6.82
CA MET A 246 -8.51 -19.96 -7.60
C MET A 246 -7.89 -20.94 -8.60
N THR A 247 -6.85 -20.51 -9.32
CA THR A 247 -6.18 -21.35 -10.33
C THR A 247 -5.55 -22.58 -9.70
N PHE A 248 -4.75 -22.40 -8.66
CA PHE A 248 -4.09 -23.51 -7.99
C PHE A 248 -5.06 -24.35 -7.15
N GLY A 249 -6.13 -23.75 -6.62
CA GLY A 249 -7.24 -24.51 -5.99
C GLY A 249 -7.94 -25.44 -6.97
N TYR A 250 -8.22 -24.97 -8.18
CA TYR A 250 -8.78 -25.81 -9.25
C TYR A 250 -7.82 -26.95 -9.65
N LEU A 251 -6.52 -26.63 -9.81
CA LEU A 251 -5.51 -27.63 -10.17
C LEU A 251 -5.35 -28.69 -9.09
N ALA A 252 -5.33 -28.29 -7.81
CA ALA A 252 -5.30 -29.21 -6.67
C ALA A 252 -6.52 -30.16 -6.66
N ALA A 253 -7.72 -29.62 -6.82
CA ALA A 253 -8.94 -30.42 -6.85
C ALA A 253 -8.95 -31.41 -8.02
N ARG A 254 -8.47 -30.98 -9.19
CA ARG A 254 -8.36 -31.84 -10.39
C ARG A 254 -7.30 -32.93 -10.23
N ASP A 255 -6.21 -32.66 -9.54
CA ASP A 255 -5.16 -33.67 -9.26
C ASP A 255 -5.68 -34.69 -8.24
N LEU A 256 -6.30 -34.24 -7.16
CA LEU A 256 -6.94 -35.10 -6.16
C LEU A 256 -7.99 -36.05 -6.76
N ALA A 257 -8.83 -35.56 -7.68
CA ALA A 257 -9.85 -36.35 -8.32
C ALA A 257 -9.29 -37.47 -9.24
N ARG A 258 -8.03 -37.39 -9.60
CA ARG A 258 -7.35 -38.41 -10.42
C ARG A 258 -6.60 -39.46 -9.59
N GLN A 259 -6.41 -39.19 -8.30
CA GLN A 259 -5.75 -40.15 -7.42
C GLN A 259 -6.69 -41.29 -7.08
N PRO A 260 -6.21 -42.55 -7.06
CA PRO A 260 -7.01 -43.68 -6.59
C PRO A 260 -7.46 -43.44 -5.14
N VAL A 261 -8.73 -43.64 -4.87
CA VAL A 261 -9.25 -43.62 -3.48
C VAL A 261 -8.50 -44.71 -2.72
N ALA A 262 -7.69 -44.38 -1.75
CA ALA A 262 -7.12 -45.34 -0.84
C ALA A 262 -8.28 -45.96 -0.04
N VAL A 263 -8.66 -47.15 -0.40
CA VAL A 263 -9.60 -47.93 0.42
C VAL A 263 -8.79 -48.40 1.62
N THR A 264 -8.94 -47.71 2.75
CA THR A 264 -8.47 -48.21 4.03
C THR A 264 -9.29 -49.41 4.38
N ALA A 265 -8.67 -50.61 4.31
CA ALA A 265 -9.23 -51.84 4.80
C ALA A 265 -9.27 -51.85 6.35
#